data_70bb4ea03fb68ec9776700d37f7ee42b
#
_entry.id   70bb4ea03fb68ec9776700d37f7ee42b
#
_cell.length_a   1.000
_cell.length_b   1.000
_cell.length_c   1.000
_cell.angle_alpha   90.00
_cell.angle_beta   90.00
_cell.angle_gamma   90.00
#
_symmetry.space_group_name_H-M   'P 1'
#
loop_
_entity.id
_entity.type
_entity.pdbx_description
1 polymer ?
#
loop_
_entity_poly.entity_id
_entity_poly.type
_entity_poly.pdbx_seq_one_letter_code
_entity_poly.pdbx_strand_id
1 'polypeptide(L)'
;MPLALLALAIGAFGIGTTEFIPMGLLPEVADTYGVSIPTAGYVLSVYALGVVVGGPLLAVLGIRVPRKPMLLAMMVLLIAGNLVSATAPAFGVMLTGRLVAAFAHGAFFGIGTVVAAGLVPAHERAAALAT
;
A
#
# COMPACT_ATOMS: atom_id res chain seq x y z
N MET A 1 18.77 15.35 -4.48
CA MET A 1 17.46 14.93 -3.92
C MET A 1 17.66 14.54 -2.46
N PRO A 2 16.88 15.06 -1.50
CA PRO A 2 17.00 14.65 -0.11
C PRO A 2 16.77 13.13 0.07
N LEU A 3 17.58 12.46 0.90
CA LEU A 3 17.45 11.02 1.18
C LEU A 3 16.06 10.62 1.61
N ALA A 4 15.34 11.54 2.28
CA ALA A 4 13.97 11.29 2.71
C ALA A 4 12.99 11.19 1.52
N LEU A 5 13.17 11.95 0.44
CA LEU A 5 12.37 11.81 -0.78
C LEU A 5 12.64 10.48 -1.48
N LEU A 6 13.90 10.05 -1.53
CA LEU A 6 14.27 8.75 -2.09
C LEU A 6 13.60 7.61 -1.29
N ALA A 7 13.60 7.71 0.05
CA ALA A 7 12.94 6.71 0.89
C ALA A 7 11.42 6.66 0.65
N LEU A 8 10.77 7.81 0.47
CA LEU A 8 9.35 7.88 0.11
C LEU A 8 9.08 7.28 -1.26
N ALA A 9 9.92 7.58 -2.26
CA ALA A 9 9.80 7.02 -3.62
C ALA A 9 9.95 5.49 -3.62
N ILE A 10 10.91 4.94 -2.88
CA ILE A 10 11.08 3.48 -2.72
C ILE A 10 9.83 2.87 -2.05
N GLY A 11 9.29 3.49 -1.01
CA GLY A 11 8.06 3.05 -0.36
C GLY A 11 6.87 3.07 -1.33
N ALA A 12 6.70 4.15 -2.07
CA ALA A 12 5.66 4.30 -3.09
C ALA A 12 5.79 3.25 -4.20
N PHE A 13 7.01 2.98 -4.67
CA PHE A 13 7.29 1.93 -5.64
C PHE A 13 6.91 0.54 -5.12
N GLY A 14 7.24 0.22 -3.87
CA GLY A 14 6.86 -1.05 -3.22
C GLY A 14 5.35 -1.21 -3.12
N ILE A 15 4.62 -0.14 -2.79
CA ILE A 15 3.15 -0.12 -2.74
C ILE A 15 2.57 -0.33 -4.13
N GLY A 16 3.04 0.42 -5.15
CA GLY A 16 2.59 0.26 -6.53
C GLY A 16 2.84 -1.15 -7.07
N THR A 17 4.00 -1.73 -6.76
CA THR A 17 4.31 -3.12 -7.09
C THR A 17 3.29 -4.08 -6.46
N THR A 18 2.99 -3.91 -5.18
CA THR A 18 1.98 -4.71 -4.46
C THR A 18 0.59 -4.57 -5.08
N GLU A 19 0.22 -3.39 -5.56
CA GLU A 19 -1.08 -3.12 -6.18
C GLU A 19 -1.21 -3.77 -7.55
N PHE A 20 -0.21 -3.57 -8.43
CA PHE A 20 -0.34 -3.89 -9.85
C PHE A 20 0.09 -5.32 -10.23
N ILE A 21 1.05 -5.93 -9.54
CA ILE A 21 1.51 -7.29 -9.86
C ILE A 21 0.36 -8.30 -9.90
N PRO A 22 -0.59 -8.33 -8.95
CA PRO A 22 -1.66 -9.31 -8.97
C PRO A 22 -2.58 -9.23 -10.19
N MET A 23 -2.65 -8.07 -10.85
CA MET A 23 -3.44 -7.93 -12.10
C MET A 23 -2.91 -8.84 -13.20
N GLY A 24 -1.59 -9.01 -13.29
CA GLY A 24 -0.96 -9.91 -14.25
C GLY A 24 -0.93 -11.38 -13.84
N LEU A 25 -1.21 -11.68 -12.55
CA LEU A 25 -1.10 -13.03 -11.97
C LEU A 25 -2.47 -13.64 -11.62
N LEU A 26 -3.58 -13.10 -12.12
CA LEU A 26 -4.91 -13.63 -11.82
C LEU A 26 -5.10 -15.09 -12.23
N PRO A 27 -4.61 -15.56 -13.40
CA PRO A 27 -4.69 -16.97 -13.77
C PRO A 27 -3.95 -17.87 -12.78
N GLU A 28 -2.75 -17.49 -12.35
CA GLU A 28 -1.91 -18.25 -11.40
C GLU A 28 -2.56 -18.28 -10.01
N VAL A 29 -3.18 -17.19 -9.59
CA VAL A 29 -3.95 -17.15 -8.34
C VAL A 29 -5.15 -18.08 -8.42
N ALA A 30 -5.89 -18.06 -9.54
CA ALA A 30 -7.03 -18.92 -9.77
C ALA A 30 -6.64 -20.40 -9.69
N ASP A 31 -5.56 -20.79 -10.38
CA ASP A 31 -5.04 -22.15 -10.39
C ASP A 31 -4.55 -22.59 -8.99
N THR A 32 -3.80 -21.73 -8.31
CA THR A 32 -3.23 -22.02 -6.99
C THR A 32 -4.31 -22.31 -5.95
N TYR A 33 -5.42 -21.58 -5.98
CA TYR A 33 -6.49 -21.72 -4.99
C TYR A 33 -7.71 -22.50 -5.49
N GLY A 34 -7.68 -23.00 -6.73
CA GLY A 34 -8.79 -23.74 -7.32
C GLY A 34 -10.07 -22.90 -7.47
N VAL A 35 -9.94 -21.61 -7.74
CA VAL A 35 -11.06 -20.67 -7.91
C VAL A 35 -11.16 -20.20 -9.35
N SER A 36 -12.31 -19.64 -9.76
CA SER A 36 -12.45 -19.06 -11.09
C SER A 36 -11.65 -17.75 -11.21
N ILE A 37 -11.27 -17.35 -12.43
CA ILE A 37 -10.57 -16.08 -12.68
C ILE A 37 -11.39 -14.88 -12.17
N PRO A 38 -12.72 -14.79 -12.40
CA PRO A 38 -13.54 -13.73 -11.79
C PRO A 38 -13.46 -13.71 -10.25
N THR A 39 -13.44 -14.88 -9.61
CA THR A 39 -13.27 -14.99 -8.15
C THR A 39 -11.87 -14.56 -7.73
N ALA A 40 -10.82 -14.95 -8.45
CA ALA A 40 -9.46 -14.47 -8.22
C ALA A 40 -9.38 -12.94 -8.28
N GLY A 41 -10.19 -12.29 -9.11
CA GLY A 41 -10.31 -10.84 -9.20
C GLY A 41 -10.67 -10.14 -7.88
N TYR A 42 -11.22 -10.84 -6.91
CA TYR A 42 -11.44 -10.28 -5.57
C TYR A 42 -10.16 -9.83 -4.86
N VAL A 43 -8.98 -10.34 -5.24
CA VAL A 43 -7.69 -9.84 -4.71
C VAL A 43 -7.49 -8.35 -5.03
N LEU A 44 -8.02 -7.88 -6.15
CA LEU A 44 -7.97 -6.47 -6.57
C LEU A 44 -9.06 -5.66 -5.86
N SER A 45 -10.30 -6.16 -5.84
CA SER A 45 -11.46 -5.47 -5.24
C SER A 45 -11.28 -5.27 -3.74
N VAL A 46 -10.83 -6.29 -3.01
CA VAL A 46 -10.57 -6.21 -1.57
C VAL A 46 -9.43 -5.24 -1.28
N TYR A 47 -8.40 -5.23 -2.12
CA TYR A 47 -7.32 -4.25 -1.99
C TYR A 47 -7.84 -2.82 -2.18
N ALA A 48 -8.59 -2.56 -3.26
CA ALA A 48 -9.16 -1.24 -3.53
C ALA A 48 -10.07 -0.77 -2.38
N LEU A 49 -10.93 -1.63 -1.84
CA LEU A 49 -11.76 -1.33 -0.66
C LEU A 49 -10.90 -1.01 0.56
N GLY A 50 -9.83 -1.76 0.78
CA GLY A 50 -8.87 -1.52 1.86
C GLY A 50 -8.20 -0.15 1.75
N VAL A 51 -7.84 0.30 0.55
CA VAL A 51 -7.29 1.64 0.31
C VAL A 51 -8.30 2.73 0.65
N VAL A 52 -9.54 2.58 0.18
CA VAL A 52 -10.62 3.56 0.38
C VAL A 52 -10.98 3.72 1.87
N VAL A 53 -11.01 2.62 2.61
CA VAL A 53 -11.36 2.63 4.04
C VAL A 53 -10.12 2.92 4.91
N GLY A 54 -9.01 2.25 4.61
CA GLY A 54 -7.79 2.29 5.43
C GLY A 54 -7.13 3.67 5.40
N GLY A 55 -7.12 4.35 4.26
CA GLY A 55 -6.51 5.67 4.13
C GLY A 55 -7.09 6.69 5.13
N PRO A 56 -8.38 7.02 5.06
CA PRO A 56 -9.01 7.93 6.01
C PRO A 56 -8.96 7.43 7.46
N LEU A 57 -9.19 6.15 7.70
CA LEU A 57 -9.17 5.56 9.04
C LEU A 57 -7.80 5.76 9.72
N LEU A 58 -6.72 5.37 9.06
CA LEU A 58 -5.37 5.49 9.61
C LEU A 58 -4.90 6.95 9.66
N ALA A 59 -5.35 7.81 8.75
CA ALA A 59 -5.08 9.24 8.82
C ALA A 59 -5.68 9.86 10.10
N VAL A 60 -6.92 9.51 10.44
CA VAL A 60 -7.58 9.97 11.67
C VAL A 60 -6.93 9.39 12.92
N LEU A 61 -6.68 8.07 12.96
CA LEU A 61 -6.03 7.41 14.09
C LEU A 61 -4.60 7.91 14.31
N GLY A 62 -3.90 8.24 13.23
CA GLY A 62 -2.53 8.70 13.24
C GLY A 62 -2.35 10.21 13.48
N ILE A 63 -3.42 10.98 13.68
CA ILE A 63 -3.36 12.46 13.75
C ILE A 63 -2.42 12.99 14.85
N ARG A 64 -2.24 12.21 15.93
CA ARG A 64 -1.35 12.53 17.05
C ARG A 64 0.02 11.86 16.95
N VAL A 65 0.21 11.00 15.96
CA VAL A 65 1.48 10.28 15.77
C VAL A 65 2.40 11.12 14.87
N PRO A 66 3.68 11.30 15.24
CA PRO A 66 4.64 11.97 14.36
C PRO A 66 4.73 11.28 12.99
N ARG A 67 4.92 12.05 11.92
CA ARG A 67 4.84 11.56 10.52
C ARG A 67 5.83 10.42 10.23
N LYS A 68 7.07 10.52 10.73
CA LYS A 68 8.11 9.49 10.47
C LYS A 68 7.73 8.12 11.05
N PRO A 69 7.42 7.95 12.35
CA PRO A 69 6.98 6.65 12.87
C PRO A 69 5.68 6.17 12.22
N MET A 70 4.77 7.07 11.83
CA MET A 70 3.57 6.69 11.10
C MET A 70 3.90 6.07 9.74
N LEU A 71 4.78 6.68 8.94
CA LEU A 71 5.22 6.13 7.65
C LEU A 71 5.93 4.77 7.83
N LEU A 72 6.77 4.63 8.85
CA LEU A 72 7.41 3.35 9.18
C LEU A 72 6.39 2.28 9.57
N ALA A 73 5.39 2.64 10.36
CA ALA A 73 4.30 1.71 10.71
C ALA A 73 3.52 1.26 9.48
N MET A 74 3.28 2.16 8.51
CA MET A 74 2.65 1.80 7.23
C MET A 74 3.50 0.81 6.43
N MET A 75 4.82 0.97 6.41
CA MET A 75 5.70 0.01 5.73
C MET A 75 5.69 -1.36 6.43
N VAL A 76 5.71 -1.39 7.76
CA VAL A 76 5.58 -2.64 8.53
C VAL A 76 4.25 -3.33 8.24
N LEU A 77 3.15 -2.56 8.21
CA LEU A 77 1.82 -3.07 7.90
C LEU A 77 1.74 -3.64 6.47
N LEU A 78 2.34 -2.95 5.49
CA LEU A 78 2.45 -3.41 4.11
C LEU A 78 3.21 -4.74 4.02
N ILE A 79 4.37 -4.82 4.67
CA ILE A 79 5.19 -6.05 4.71
C ILE A 79 4.41 -7.19 5.35
N ALA A 80 3.77 -6.95 6.50
CA ALA A 80 2.98 -7.96 7.20
C ALA A 80 1.83 -8.48 6.33
N GLY A 81 1.07 -7.59 5.69
CA GLY A 81 -0.02 -7.98 4.79
C GLY A 81 0.46 -8.76 3.58
N ASN A 82 1.59 -8.38 2.98
CA ASN A 82 2.18 -9.11 1.87
C ASN A 82 2.72 -10.49 2.30
N LEU A 83 3.31 -10.62 3.48
CA LEU A 83 3.76 -11.91 4.02
C LEU A 83 2.56 -12.85 4.28
N VAL A 84 1.48 -12.34 4.86
CA VAL A 84 0.24 -13.12 5.04
C VAL A 84 -0.30 -13.57 3.68
N SER A 85 -0.33 -12.70 2.68
CA SER A 85 -0.77 -13.06 1.32
C SER A 85 0.14 -14.11 0.68
N ALA A 86 1.47 -13.96 0.81
CA ALA A 86 2.45 -14.84 0.19
C ALA A 86 2.48 -16.25 0.81
N THR A 87 2.17 -16.36 2.09
CA THR A 87 2.15 -17.64 2.83
C THR A 87 0.74 -18.19 3.04
N ALA A 88 -0.27 -17.62 2.39
CA ALA A 88 -1.66 -17.95 2.60
C ALA A 88 -1.98 -19.39 2.19
N PRO A 89 -2.46 -20.26 3.10
CA PRO A 89 -2.84 -21.63 2.78
C PRO A 89 -4.21 -21.72 2.09
N ALA A 90 -4.99 -20.63 2.09
CA ALA A 90 -6.32 -20.57 1.52
C ALA A 90 -6.60 -19.17 0.93
N PHE A 91 -7.49 -19.11 -0.06
CA PHE A 91 -7.85 -17.87 -0.76
C PHE A 91 -8.34 -16.77 0.18
N GLY A 92 -9.16 -17.09 1.19
CA GLY A 92 -9.64 -16.12 2.17
C GLY A 92 -8.52 -15.51 3.02
N VAL A 93 -7.48 -16.27 3.36
CA VAL A 93 -6.30 -15.77 4.08
C VAL A 93 -5.51 -14.82 3.19
N MET A 94 -5.36 -15.15 1.89
CA MET A 94 -4.75 -14.25 0.93
C MET A 94 -5.50 -12.91 0.84
N LEU A 95 -6.84 -12.93 0.75
CA LEU A 95 -7.66 -11.73 0.73
C LEU A 95 -7.46 -10.89 2.01
N THR A 96 -7.35 -11.53 3.17
CA THR A 96 -7.08 -10.84 4.45
C THR A 96 -5.72 -10.12 4.41
N GLY A 97 -4.68 -10.79 3.92
CA GLY A 97 -3.36 -10.16 3.73
C GLY A 97 -3.41 -8.98 2.77
N ARG A 98 -4.16 -9.09 1.67
CA ARG A 98 -4.40 -8.00 0.72
C ARG A 98 -5.08 -6.79 1.38
N LEU A 99 -6.10 -7.04 2.19
CA LEU A 99 -6.81 -5.98 2.94
C LEU A 99 -5.88 -5.26 3.91
N VAL A 100 -5.07 -6.01 4.67
CA VAL A 100 -4.09 -5.45 5.62
C VAL A 100 -3.05 -4.59 4.89
N ALA A 101 -2.48 -5.08 3.78
CA ALA A 101 -1.52 -4.31 2.98
C ALA A 101 -2.15 -3.03 2.41
N ALA A 102 -3.42 -3.09 1.98
CA ALA A 102 -4.14 -1.98 1.40
C ALA A 102 -4.39 -0.83 2.39
N PHE A 103 -4.57 -1.11 3.67
CA PHE A 103 -4.72 -0.07 4.69
C PHE A 103 -3.50 0.83 4.77
N ALA A 104 -2.30 0.27 4.61
CA ALA A 104 -1.06 1.03 4.58
C ALA A 104 -0.96 1.97 3.36
N HIS A 105 -1.49 1.55 2.20
CA HIS A 105 -1.39 2.27 0.93
C HIS A 105 -1.96 3.69 1.03
N GLY A 106 -3.25 3.83 1.34
CA GLY A 106 -3.92 5.13 1.36
C GLY A 106 -3.31 6.10 2.39
N ALA A 107 -2.98 5.59 3.58
CA ALA A 107 -2.36 6.39 4.63
C ALA A 107 -0.93 6.81 4.27
N PHE A 108 -0.15 5.91 3.67
CA PHE A 108 1.23 6.22 3.24
C PHE A 108 1.26 7.34 2.22
N PHE A 109 0.44 7.29 1.17
CA PHE A 109 0.39 8.34 0.16
C PHE A 109 -0.13 9.67 0.72
N GLY A 110 -1.17 9.65 1.55
CA GLY A 110 -1.68 10.84 2.20
C GLY A 110 -0.64 11.55 3.06
N ILE A 111 0.05 10.81 3.94
CA ILE A 111 1.08 11.36 4.84
C ILE A 111 2.36 11.68 4.07
N GLY A 112 2.77 10.80 3.16
CA GLY A 112 3.98 10.94 2.35
C GLY A 112 3.96 12.18 1.49
N THR A 113 2.82 12.49 0.86
CA THR A 113 2.63 13.72 0.08
C THR A 113 2.88 14.98 0.91
N VAL A 114 2.33 15.03 2.14
CA VAL A 114 2.54 16.18 3.04
C VAL A 114 4.00 16.27 3.49
N VAL A 115 4.65 15.14 3.75
CA VAL A 115 6.08 15.10 4.12
C VAL A 115 6.95 15.54 2.95
N ALA A 116 6.72 14.99 1.75
CA ALA A 116 7.47 15.34 0.55
C ALA A 116 7.39 16.84 0.23
N ALA A 117 6.17 17.40 0.29
CA ALA A 117 5.94 18.84 0.09
C ALA A 117 6.62 19.72 1.13
N GLY A 118 6.84 19.22 2.34
CA GLY A 118 7.54 19.92 3.42
C GLY A 118 9.07 19.85 3.34
N LEU A 119 9.61 18.94 2.54
CA LEU A 119 11.07 18.75 2.39
C LEU A 119 11.71 19.65 1.34
N VAL A 120 10.92 20.34 0.53
CA VAL A 120 11.40 21.15 -0.59
C VAL A 120 10.75 22.55 -0.57
N PRO A 121 11.43 23.56 -1.19
CA PRO A 121 10.86 24.90 -1.38
C PRO A 121 9.54 24.86 -2.18
N ALA A 122 8.71 25.89 -2.02
CA ALA A 122 7.37 25.92 -2.61
C ALA A 122 7.36 25.73 -4.14
N HIS A 123 8.36 26.24 -4.85
CA HIS A 123 8.49 26.14 -6.31
C HIS A 123 8.92 24.75 -6.81
N GLU A 124 9.44 23.88 -5.93
CA GLU A 124 9.88 22.51 -6.27
C GLU A 124 8.85 21.44 -5.85
N ARG A 125 7.77 21.83 -5.16
CA ARG A 125 6.81 20.86 -4.61
C ARG A 125 6.17 19.96 -5.66
N ALA A 126 5.80 20.52 -6.81
CA ALA A 126 5.21 19.74 -7.89
C ALA A 126 6.19 18.67 -8.41
N ALA A 127 7.46 19.02 -8.59
CA ALA A 127 8.50 18.08 -9.01
C ALA A 127 8.76 17.01 -7.95
N ALA A 128 8.77 17.36 -6.66
CA ALA A 128 8.97 16.42 -5.56
C ALA A 128 7.82 15.40 -5.40
N LEU A 129 6.62 15.77 -5.82
CA LEU A 129 5.45 14.87 -5.79
C LEU A 129 5.35 13.98 -7.04
N ALA A 130 6.05 14.36 -8.12
CA ALA A 130 6.08 13.59 -9.38
C ALA A 130 7.22 12.56 -9.44
N THR A 131 8.07 12.49 -8.42
CA THR A 131 9.19 11.54 -8.31
C THR A 131 8.73 10.23 -7.71
#